data_893d6688e37bcc04530aa281035701be
#
_entry.id   893d6688e37bcc04530aa281035701be
#
_cell.length_a   1.000
_cell.length_b   1.000
_cell.length_c   1.000
_cell.angle_alpha   90.00
_cell.angle_beta   90.00
_cell.angle_gamma   90.00
#
_symmetry.space_group_name_H-M   'P 1'
#
loop_
_entity.id
_entity.type
_entity.pdbx_description
1 polymer ?
#
loop_
_entity_poly.entity_id
_entity_poly.type
_entity_poly.pdbx_seq_one_letter_code
_entity_poly.pdbx_strand_id
1 'polypeptide(L)'
;MVLLSIQTLPSSYPTLNNYTFNYRSQRQSQSQNQNQNQNQNQRRCVKIRSNVIRCGIAEPSGEPAPLGQKTKYNDGLFEKAFMTLFARKMENFAAKSASKNGSQKEEKKKGWFEYDYDSFVDVSRKVMQGRSRLQQQQVVREVLMSMLPPGAPAQFRKLFPPTKWAAEFNAAITVPFFFWLVGPSEVVEVEIDGVKQKSGVHIKKCRYLENSGCVGMCVNMCKIPTQDFFTNEFGLPLTMNPNFEDMSCEMVYGQVPPPFEEDPVAKQPCLADICTIANPSSSFCPKLQA
;
A
#
# COMPACT_ATOMS: atom_id res chain seq x y z
N MET A 1 -17.87 -33.87 -48.37
CA MET A 1 -16.56 -34.29 -47.87
C MET A 1 -15.57 -33.24 -48.33
N VAL A 2 -15.37 -32.19 -47.52
CA VAL A 2 -14.46 -31.07 -47.79
C VAL A 2 -13.55 -30.96 -46.57
N LEU A 3 -12.29 -31.28 -46.75
CA LEU A 3 -11.21 -31.20 -45.81
C LEU A 3 -10.75 -29.73 -45.72
N LEU A 4 -10.91 -29.09 -44.56
CA LEU A 4 -10.34 -27.79 -44.25
C LEU A 4 -8.98 -28.00 -43.58
N SER A 5 -7.92 -27.62 -44.27
CA SER A 5 -6.53 -27.62 -43.79
C SER A 5 -6.37 -26.47 -42.77
N ILE A 6 -5.97 -26.82 -41.56
CA ILE A 6 -5.55 -25.87 -40.55
C ILE A 6 -4.06 -25.57 -40.76
N GLN A 7 -3.75 -24.35 -41.19
CA GLN A 7 -2.37 -23.84 -41.23
C GLN A 7 -1.98 -23.35 -39.84
N THR A 8 -0.95 -23.97 -39.29
CA THR A 8 -0.26 -23.57 -38.07
C THR A 8 0.70 -22.40 -38.35
N LEU A 9 0.50 -21.28 -37.71
CA LEU A 9 1.45 -20.14 -37.70
C LEU A 9 2.58 -20.43 -36.71
N PRO A 10 3.84 -20.08 -37.02
CA PRO A 10 4.95 -20.29 -36.12
C PRO A 10 4.97 -19.19 -35.03
N SER A 11 4.98 -19.64 -33.78
CA SER A 11 5.24 -18.83 -32.61
C SER A 11 6.74 -18.57 -32.49
N SER A 12 7.17 -17.33 -32.72
CA SER A 12 8.51 -16.84 -32.36
C SER A 12 8.41 -15.82 -31.26
N TYR A 13 8.54 -16.29 -30.03
CA TYR A 13 8.83 -15.41 -28.89
C TYR A 13 10.34 -15.39 -28.66
N PRO A 14 10.97 -14.22 -28.49
CA PRO A 14 12.37 -14.15 -28.11
C PRO A 14 12.53 -14.54 -26.65
N THR A 15 13.46 -15.45 -26.39
CA THR A 15 13.94 -15.86 -25.08
C THR A 15 14.53 -14.66 -24.33
N LEU A 16 13.94 -14.31 -23.20
CA LEU A 16 14.48 -13.34 -22.26
C LEU A 16 15.66 -13.98 -21.51
N ASN A 17 16.86 -13.53 -21.85
CA ASN A 17 18.09 -13.82 -21.13
C ASN A 17 18.13 -13.09 -19.78
N ASN A 18 18.42 -13.88 -18.77
CA ASN A 18 19.00 -13.59 -17.45
C ASN A 18 19.40 -12.14 -17.18
N TYR A 19 18.59 -11.43 -16.42
CA TYR A 19 19.03 -10.28 -15.64
C TYR A 19 19.12 -10.67 -14.16
N THR A 20 20.30 -11.16 -13.77
CA THR A 20 20.71 -11.20 -12.37
C THR A 20 21.07 -9.77 -11.95
N PHE A 21 20.20 -9.11 -11.23
CA PHE A 21 20.47 -7.79 -10.64
C PHE A 21 21.41 -7.94 -9.47
N ASN A 22 22.64 -7.44 -9.59
CA ASN A 22 23.61 -7.31 -8.54
C ASN A 22 23.25 -6.14 -7.61
N TYR A 23 22.43 -6.41 -6.60
CA TYR A 23 21.94 -5.42 -5.63
C TYR A 23 22.96 -4.97 -4.58
N ARG A 24 24.16 -5.56 -4.59
CA ARG A 24 25.13 -5.38 -3.48
C ARG A 24 26.16 -4.26 -3.64
N SER A 25 26.30 -3.67 -4.82
CA SER A 25 27.39 -2.71 -5.09
C SER A 25 27.00 -1.23 -5.01
N GLN A 26 25.71 -0.88 -5.03
CA GLN A 26 25.30 0.54 -5.05
C GLN A 26 25.01 1.13 -3.65
N ARG A 27 24.86 0.30 -2.60
CA ARG A 27 24.59 0.82 -1.24
C ARG A 27 25.78 1.52 -0.57
N GLN A 28 27.03 1.19 -0.93
CA GLN A 28 28.20 1.79 -0.26
C GLN A 28 28.61 3.16 -0.82
N SER A 29 28.29 3.48 -2.06
CA SER A 29 28.66 4.79 -2.63
C SER A 29 27.62 5.90 -2.37
N GLN A 30 26.38 5.55 -2.03
CA GLN A 30 25.34 6.55 -1.74
C GLN A 30 25.39 7.08 -0.30
N SER A 31 25.89 6.31 0.67
CA SER A 31 25.93 6.76 2.08
C SER A 31 26.97 7.87 2.33
N GLN A 32 28.03 7.96 1.52
CA GLN A 32 29.05 9.00 1.70
C GLN A 32 28.69 10.34 1.02
N ASN A 33 27.86 10.34 -0.02
CA ASN A 33 27.45 11.57 -0.69
C ASN A 33 26.22 12.25 -0.05
N GLN A 34 25.43 11.52 0.75
CA GLN A 34 24.27 12.11 1.42
C GLN A 34 24.65 13.02 2.60
N ASN A 35 25.75 12.72 3.30
CA ASN A 35 26.19 13.53 4.44
C ASN A 35 26.80 14.89 4.06
N GLN A 36 27.24 15.09 2.82
CA GLN A 36 27.77 16.40 2.39
C GLN A 36 26.71 17.34 1.84
N ASN A 37 25.58 16.81 1.30
CA ASN A 37 24.52 17.66 0.75
C ASN A 37 23.48 18.13 1.81
N GLN A 38 23.37 17.45 2.95
CA GLN A 38 22.45 17.88 4.01
C GLN A 38 22.89 19.18 4.70
N ASN A 39 24.18 19.51 4.70
CA ASN A 39 24.70 20.71 5.36
C ASN A 39 24.61 22.00 4.51
N GLN A 40 24.31 21.92 3.23
CA GLN A 40 24.20 23.13 2.38
C GLN A 40 22.76 23.66 2.22
N ASN A 41 21.74 22.82 2.45
CA ASN A 41 20.34 23.26 2.33
C ASN A 41 19.73 23.85 3.61
N GLN A 42 20.44 23.78 4.75
CA GLN A 42 19.94 24.35 6.03
C GLN A 42 20.08 25.87 6.17
N ARG A 43 20.62 26.60 5.18
CA ARG A 43 20.92 28.06 5.36
C ARG A 43 20.03 29.02 4.57
N ARG A 44 18.86 28.62 4.11
CA ARG A 44 17.91 29.56 3.47
C ARG A 44 16.46 29.40 3.99
N CYS A 45 16.26 29.45 5.29
CA CYS A 45 14.95 29.78 5.85
C CYS A 45 15.06 31.09 6.61
N VAL A 46 14.63 32.17 5.98
CA VAL A 46 14.45 33.48 6.62
C VAL A 46 13.26 33.36 7.60
N LYS A 47 13.49 33.63 8.89
CA LYS A 47 12.47 33.73 9.91
C LYS A 47 11.51 34.87 9.56
N ILE A 48 10.32 34.56 9.05
CA ILE A 48 9.18 35.47 9.01
C ILE A 48 8.13 34.96 9.97
N ARG A 49 7.71 35.84 10.88
CA ARG A 49 6.68 35.56 11.91
C ARG A 49 5.38 35.06 11.24
N SER A 50 4.78 34.04 11.85
CA SER A 50 3.39 33.60 11.77
C SER A 50 2.79 33.50 10.34
N ASN A 51 2.77 32.34 9.83
CA ASN A 51 2.10 31.66 8.72
C ASN A 51 3.11 30.97 7.81
N VAL A 52 3.63 29.85 8.30
CA VAL A 52 4.44 28.97 7.44
C VAL A 52 3.47 28.23 6.52
N ILE A 53 3.24 28.79 5.35
CA ILE A 53 2.77 27.99 4.20
C ILE A 53 3.92 27.06 3.88
N ARG A 54 3.80 25.80 4.28
CA ARG A 54 4.77 24.75 3.90
C ARG A 54 4.73 24.61 2.39
N CYS A 55 5.73 25.08 1.72
CA CYS A 55 5.95 24.84 0.29
C CYS A 55 6.45 23.41 0.11
N GLY A 56 5.55 22.46 -0.18
CA GLY A 56 5.92 21.11 -0.57
C GLY A 56 4.88 20.08 -0.16
N ILE A 57 4.03 19.69 -1.08
CA ILE A 57 3.07 18.58 -0.89
C ILE A 57 3.80 17.26 -0.59
N ALA A 58 5.09 17.16 -0.91
CA ALA A 58 5.87 15.92 -0.88
C ALA A 58 7.07 15.96 0.10
N GLU A 59 7.01 16.76 1.17
CA GLU A 59 8.07 16.76 2.19
C GLU A 59 8.08 15.43 2.98
N PRO A 60 9.28 14.95 3.39
CA PRO A 60 9.37 13.76 4.25
C PRO A 60 8.56 13.92 5.53
N SER A 61 7.79 12.91 5.90
CA SER A 61 6.86 12.95 7.03
C SER A 61 7.48 12.58 8.40
N GLY A 62 8.81 12.59 8.50
CA GLY A 62 9.55 12.30 9.74
C GLY A 62 10.23 10.93 9.75
N GLU A 63 10.73 10.54 10.92
CA GLU A 63 11.43 9.27 11.11
C GLU A 63 10.63 8.34 12.03
N PRO A 64 10.48 7.04 11.67
CA PRO A 64 9.85 6.05 12.54
C PRO A 64 10.82 5.60 13.65
N ALA A 65 10.29 4.93 14.67
CA ALA A 65 11.13 4.26 15.67
C ALA A 65 11.93 3.12 15.02
N PRO A 66 13.14 2.80 15.54
CA PRO A 66 13.93 1.68 15.07
C PRO A 66 13.17 0.34 15.12
N LEU A 67 13.64 -0.66 14.36
CA LEU A 67 13.09 -2.00 14.42
C LEU A 67 13.12 -2.55 15.86
N GLY A 68 12.07 -3.27 16.23
CA GLY A 68 11.89 -3.78 17.59
C GLY A 68 11.27 -2.79 18.57
N GLN A 69 11.13 -1.51 18.20
CA GLN A 69 10.44 -0.49 18.99
C GLN A 69 9.19 -0.02 18.23
N LYS A 70 8.05 0.06 18.94
CA LYS A 70 6.80 0.55 18.35
C LYS A 70 6.85 2.06 18.15
N THR A 71 6.58 2.50 16.92
CA THR A 71 6.50 3.92 16.58
C THR A 71 5.30 4.56 17.27
N LYS A 72 5.51 5.70 17.93
CA LYS A 72 4.44 6.46 18.59
C LYS A 72 3.89 7.52 17.64
N TYR A 73 2.58 7.56 17.51
CA TYR A 73 1.87 8.50 16.66
C TYR A 73 1.00 9.41 17.52
N ASN A 74 0.93 10.69 17.14
CA ASN A 74 0.01 11.66 17.75
C ASN A 74 -1.05 12.00 16.69
N ASP A 75 -2.10 11.18 16.63
CA ASP A 75 -3.16 11.35 15.65
C ASP A 75 -4.03 12.58 15.98
N GLY A 76 -4.11 13.51 15.04
CA GLY A 76 -4.97 14.67 15.09
C GLY A 76 -6.45 14.34 14.78
N LEU A 77 -7.27 15.38 14.67
CA LEU A 77 -8.70 15.21 14.37
C LEU A 77 -8.94 14.64 12.96
N PHE A 78 -8.10 15.01 12.00
CA PHE A 78 -8.19 14.54 10.62
C PHE A 78 -7.93 13.03 10.54
N GLU A 79 -6.82 12.57 11.12
CA GLU A 79 -6.44 11.17 11.16
C GLU A 79 -7.51 10.31 11.84
N LYS A 80 -8.01 10.77 12.99
CA LYS A 80 -9.09 10.08 13.73
C LYS A 80 -10.40 10.03 12.94
N ALA A 81 -10.75 11.09 12.21
CA ALA A 81 -11.93 11.10 11.36
C ALA A 81 -11.84 10.08 10.23
N PHE A 82 -10.68 10.01 9.55
CA PHE A 82 -10.45 9.02 8.49
C PHE A 82 -10.43 7.58 9.03
N MET A 83 -9.75 7.33 10.15
CA MET A 83 -9.76 6.01 10.81
C MET A 83 -11.19 5.58 11.15
N THR A 84 -11.98 6.48 11.76
CA THR A 84 -13.37 6.21 12.12
C THR A 84 -14.22 5.90 10.89
N LEU A 85 -14.11 6.72 9.84
CA LEU A 85 -14.86 6.54 8.61
C LEU A 85 -14.54 5.21 7.95
N PHE A 86 -13.25 4.87 7.85
CA PHE A 86 -12.79 3.63 7.24
C PHE A 86 -13.23 2.41 8.05
N ALA A 87 -12.99 2.42 9.37
CA ALA A 87 -13.37 1.32 10.27
C ALA A 87 -14.87 1.03 10.22
N ARG A 88 -15.71 2.07 10.31
CA ARG A 88 -17.18 1.92 10.22
C ARG A 88 -17.64 1.34 8.89
N LYS A 89 -17.05 1.79 7.79
CA LYS A 89 -17.39 1.23 6.47
C LYS A 89 -16.97 -0.24 6.40
N MET A 90 -15.78 -0.59 6.88
CA MET A 90 -15.33 -1.99 6.93
C MET A 90 -16.27 -2.85 7.79
N GLU A 91 -16.68 -2.39 8.97
CA GLU A 91 -17.65 -3.10 9.82
C GLU A 91 -18.99 -3.31 9.10
N ASN A 92 -19.52 -2.28 8.44
CA ASN A 92 -20.79 -2.36 7.72
C ASN A 92 -20.73 -3.37 6.56
N PHE A 93 -19.66 -3.38 5.77
CA PHE A 93 -19.50 -4.36 4.69
C PHE A 93 -19.21 -5.76 5.22
N ALA A 94 -18.44 -5.87 6.30
CA ALA A 94 -18.22 -7.14 6.97
C ALA A 94 -19.52 -7.75 7.53
N ALA A 95 -20.38 -6.95 8.14
CA ALA A 95 -21.68 -7.38 8.65
C ALA A 95 -22.64 -7.82 7.53
N LYS A 96 -22.68 -7.11 6.41
CA LYS A 96 -23.52 -7.50 5.24
C LYS A 96 -23.12 -8.87 4.68
N SER A 97 -21.84 -9.17 4.62
CA SER A 97 -21.34 -10.47 4.19
C SER A 97 -21.68 -11.59 5.19
N ALA A 98 -21.68 -11.32 6.50
CA ALA A 98 -21.99 -12.29 7.54
C ALA A 98 -23.49 -12.56 7.70
N SER A 99 -24.36 -11.62 7.34
CA SER A 99 -25.83 -11.74 7.46
C SER A 99 -26.42 -12.87 6.60
N LYS A 100 -25.68 -13.42 5.64
CA LYS A 100 -26.07 -14.65 4.93
C LYS A 100 -25.94 -15.92 5.80
N ASN A 101 -25.29 -15.87 6.97
CA ASN A 101 -25.01 -17.01 7.84
C ASN A 101 -25.56 -16.86 9.29
N GLY A 102 -26.54 -16.04 9.54
CA GLY A 102 -27.46 -16.12 10.68
C GLY A 102 -26.84 -16.08 12.09
N SER A 103 -26.02 -15.09 12.46
CA SER A 103 -25.72 -14.78 13.88
C SER A 103 -25.30 -13.32 14.02
N GLN A 104 -26.26 -12.45 14.28
CA GLN A 104 -26.00 -11.06 14.65
C GLN A 104 -25.86 -10.97 16.18
N LYS A 105 -24.64 -10.76 16.69
CA LYS A 105 -24.46 -10.06 17.96
C LYS A 105 -24.44 -8.56 17.64
N GLU A 106 -25.40 -7.82 18.16
CA GLU A 106 -25.38 -6.35 18.13
C GLU A 106 -24.19 -5.85 18.97
N GLU A 107 -23.05 -5.59 18.31
CA GLU A 107 -21.98 -4.80 18.94
C GLU A 107 -22.45 -3.32 19.01
N LYS A 108 -22.38 -2.71 20.21
CA LYS A 108 -22.63 -1.27 20.41
C LYS A 108 -21.81 -0.47 19.39
N LYS A 109 -22.48 0.33 18.56
CA LYS A 109 -21.81 1.25 17.62
C LYS A 109 -20.96 2.23 18.41
N LYS A 110 -19.65 2.20 18.22
CA LYS A 110 -18.70 3.16 18.79
C LYS A 110 -19.01 4.58 18.31
N GLY A 111 -18.76 5.59 19.16
CA GLY A 111 -18.90 7.02 18.81
C GLY A 111 -17.94 7.47 17.70
N TRP A 112 -18.12 8.71 17.18
CA TRP A 112 -17.35 9.22 16.04
C TRP A 112 -15.84 9.38 16.30
N PHE A 113 -15.39 9.46 17.54
CA PHE A 113 -13.98 9.62 17.90
C PHE A 113 -13.45 8.50 18.79
N GLU A 114 -14.18 7.37 18.85
CA GLU A 114 -13.81 6.20 19.67
C GLU A 114 -12.90 5.22 18.94
N TYR A 115 -12.63 5.44 17.64
CA TYR A 115 -11.69 4.62 16.89
C TYR A 115 -10.30 5.24 16.99
N ASP A 116 -9.42 4.54 17.66
CA ASP A 116 -7.97 4.71 17.55
C ASP A 116 -7.40 3.74 16.51
N TYR A 117 -6.11 3.80 16.29
CA TYR A 117 -5.46 2.98 15.29
C TYR A 117 -5.53 1.48 15.62
N ASP A 118 -5.42 1.11 16.88
CA ASP A 118 -5.54 -0.29 17.32
C ASP A 118 -6.95 -0.83 17.04
N SER A 119 -7.99 -0.05 17.33
CA SER A 119 -9.37 -0.39 16.95
C SER A 119 -9.57 -0.57 15.45
N PHE A 120 -8.96 0.27 14.63
CA PHE A 120 -8.97 0.14 13.16
C PHE A 120 -8.31 -1.17 12.70
N VAL A 121 -7.17 -1.52 13.28
CA VAL A 121 -6.47 -2.79 13.01
C VAL A 121 -7.32 -3.98 13.47
N ASP A 122 -8.00 -3.90 14.61
CA ASP A 122 -8.88 -4.95 15.10
C ASP A 122 -10.09 -5.18 14.19
N VAL A 123 -10.67 -4.13 13.64
CA VAL A 123 -11.71 -4.26 12.60
C VAL A 123 -11.16 -5.00 11.37
N SER A 124 -9.96 -4.67 10.94
CA SER A 124 -9.30 -5.38 9.84
C SER A 124 -9.10 -6.87 10.14
N ARG A 125 -8.69 -7.22 11.37
CA ARG A 125 -8.58 -8.63 11.81
C ARG A 125 -9.94 -9.34 11.78
N LYS A 126 -11.01 -8.70 12.25
CA LYS A 126 -12.38 -9.23 12.19
C LYS A 126 -12.83 -9.49 10.74
N VAL A 127 -12.50 -8.58 9.81
CA VAL A 127 -12.80 -8.79 8.38
C VAL A 127 -12.07 -10.02 7.82
N MET A 128 -10.85 -10.30 8.27
CA MET A 128 -10.10 -11.47 7.82
C MET A 128 -10.66 -12.79 8.34
N GLN A 129 -11.34 -12.79 9.50
CA GLN A 129 -11.83 -14.01 10.13
C GLN A 129 -12.95 -14.65 9.30
N GLY A 130 -12.80 -15.96 8.99
CA GLY A 130 -13.80 -16.74 8.27
C GLY A 130 -13.99 -16.36 6.79
N ARG A 131 -13.11 -15.53 6.22
CA ARG A 131 -13.15 -15.13 4.80
C ARG A 131 -11.95 -15.63 4.04
N SER A 132 -12.18 -16.06 2.81
CA SER A 132 -11.11 -16.36 1.86
C SER A 132 -10.35 -15.07 1.45
N ARG A 133 -9.17 -15.23 0.87
CA ARG A 133 -8.36 -14.13 0.33
C ARG A 133 -9.18 -13.19 -0.55
N LEU A 134 -9.92 -13.73 -1.51
CA LEU A 134 -10.73 -12.93 -2.44
C LEU A 134 -11.87 -12.20 -1.73
N GLN A 135 -12.51 -12.81 -0.75
CA GLN A 135 -13.57 -12.16 0.04
C GLN A 135 -13.02 -11.01 0.89
N GLN A 136 -11.80 -11.13 1.42
CA GLN A 136 -11.12 -10.08 2.15
C GLN A 136 -10.83 -8.87 1.24
N GLN A 137 -10.25 -9.12 0.08
CA GLN A 137 -9.95 -8.11 -0.94
C GLN A 137 -11.22 -7.41 -1.42
N GLN A 138 -12.31 -8.18 -1.63
CA GLN A 138 -13.61 -7.65 -2.06
C GLN A 138 -14.18 -6.66 -1.02
N VAL A 139 -14.12 -6.98 0.28
CA VAL A 139 -14.58 -6.05 1.33
C VAL A 139 -13.82 -4.73 1.25
N VAL A 140 -12.49 -4.77 1.12
CA VAL A 140 -11.68 -3.55 1.03
C VAL A 140 -12.04 -2.77 -0.24
N ARG A 141 -12.17 -3.43 -1.39
CA ARG A 141 -12.58 -2.78 -2.64
C ARG A 141 -13.93 -2.07 -2.50
N GLU A 142 -14.92 -2.72 -1.89
CA GLU A 142 -16.24 -2.12 -1.64
C GLU A 142 -16.14 -0.91 -0.70
N VAL A 143 -15.30 -0.97 0.32
CA VAL A 143 -15.02 0.16 1.21
C VAL A 143 -14.42 1.33 0.42
N LEU A 144 -13.35 1.10 -0.36
CA LEU A 144 -12.69 2.13 -1.16
C LEU A 144 -13.68 2.79 -2.13
N MET A 145 -14.47 1.99 -2.87
CA MET A 145 -15.49 2.52 -3.77
C MET A 145 -16.56 3.33 -3.03
N SER A 146 -16.96 2.90 -1.84
CA SER A 146 -17.97 3.62 -1.03
C SER A 146 -17.46 4.95 -0.45
N MET A 147 -16.14 5.18 -0.43
CA MET A 147 -15.53 6.43 0.01
C MET A 147 -15.65 7.52 -1.06
N LEU A 148 -15.87 7.14 -2.29
CA LEU A 148 -15.90 8.03 -3.43
C LEU A 148 -17.33 8.48 -3.78
N PRO A 149 -17.52 9.74 -4.22
CA PRO A 149 -18.78 10.15 -4.79
C PRO A 149 -19.09 9.40 -6.11
N PRO A 150 -20.36 9.26 -6.48
CA PRO A 150 -20.74 8.63 -7.75
C PRO A 150 -20.03 9.28 -8.94
N GLY A 151 -19.47 8.45 -9.83
CA GLY A 151 -18.75 8.92 -11.02
C GLY A 151 -17.32 9.40 -10.81
N ALA A 152 -16.82 9.44 -9.56
CA ALA A 152 -15.45 9.88 -9.27
C ALA A 152 -14.37 9.08 -10.00
N PRO A 153 -14.42 7.74 -10.14
CA PRO A 153 -13.43 7.00 -10.91
C PRO A 153 -13.36 7.46 -12.38
N ALA A 154 -14.50 7.68 -13.02
CA ALA A 154 -14.53 8.15 -14.41
C ALA A 154 -14.00 9.57 -14.56
N GLN A 155 -14.25 10.45 -13.59
CA GLN A 155 -13.68 11.80 -13.54
C GLN A 155 -12.18 11.75 -13.31
N PHE A 156 -11.72 10.90 -12.38
CA PHE A 156 -10.30 10.73 -12.10
C PHE A 156 -9.52 10.31 -13.35
N ARG A 157 -10.00 9.31 -14.10
CA ARG A 157 -9.36 8.88 -15.37
C ARG A 157 -9.23 9.99 -16.39
N LYS A 158 -10.20 10.92 -16.43
CA LYS A 158 -10.15 12.08 -17.35
C LYS A 158 -9.16 13.13 -16.90
N LEU A 159 -9.08 13.38 -15.59
CA LEU A 159 -8.19 14.40 -15.02
C LEU A 159 -6.75 13.91 -14.90
N PHE A 160 -6.56 12.62 -14.62
CA PHE A 160 -5.27 11.99 -14.38
C PHE A 160 -5.08 10.78 -15.32
N PRO A 161 -4.94 11.01 -16.65
CA PRO A 161 -4.58 9.93 -17.56
C PRO A 161 -3.23 9.33 -17.14
N PRO A 162 -2.89 8.08 -17.50
CA PRO A 162 -1.68 7.38 -17.05
C PRO A 162 -0.42 7.99 -17.69
N THR A 163 -0.03 9.16 -17.21
CA THR A 163 1.13 9.95 -17.63
C THR A 163 2.12 10.09 -16.47
N LYS A 164 3.37 10.38 -16.78
CA LYS A 164 4.40 10.71 -15.80
C LYS A 164 3.90 11.76 -14.79
N TRP A 165 3.29 12.84 -15.26
CA TRP A 165 2.75 13.88 -14.38
C TRP A 165 1.70 13.35 -13.41
N ALA A 166 0.76 12.53 -13.88
CA ALA A 166 -0.27 11.97 -13.01
C ALA A 166 0.33 11.02 -11.97
N ALA A 167 1.33 10.22 -12.36
CA ALA A 167 2.05 9.33 -11.44
C ALA A 167 2.81 10.13 -10.36
N GLU A 168 3.57 11.16 -10.76
CA GLU A 168 4.30 12.04 -9.83
C GLU A 168 3.36 12.81 -8.90
N PHE A 169 2.23 13.30 -9.41
CA PHE A 169 1.21 13.99 -8.60
C PHE A 169 0.61 13.04 -7.55
N ASN A 170 0.23 11.81 -7.94
CA ASN A 170 -0.33 10.84 -6.99
C ASN A 170 0.70 10.41 -5.93
N ALA A 171 1.96 10.24 -6.29
CA ALA A 171 3.03 10.01 -5.33
C ALA A 171 3.15 11.17 -4.33
N ALA A 172 3.13 12.42 -4.83
CA ALA A 172 3.27 13.61 -4.00
C ALA A 172 2.14 13.77 -2.97
N ILE A 173 0.88 13.52 -3.36
CA ILE A 173 -0.25 13.64 -2.44
C ILE A 173 -0.36 12.45 -1.46
N THR A 174 0.19 11.30 -1.82
CA THR A 174 0.17 10.10 -0.96
C THR A 174 0.87 10.35 0.37
N VAL A 175 2.00 11.03 0.37
CA VAL A 175 2.80 11.29 1.58
C VAL A 175 1.99 12.00 2.67
N PRO A 176 1.40 13.18 2.47
CA PRO A 176 0.63 13.86 3.51
C PRO A 176 -0.73 13.21 3.77
N PHE A 177 -1.40 12.69 2.73
CA PHE A 177 -2.78 12.23 2.85
C PHE A 177 -2.90 10.87 3.55
N PHE A 178 -1.95 9.95 3.31
CA PHE A 178 -1.99 8.59 3.87
C PHE A 178 -1.06 8.39 5.07
N PHE A 179 -0.46 9.47 5.62
CA PHE A 179 0.37 9.39 6.82
C PHE A 179 -0.35 8.67 7.98
N TRP A 180 -1.64 8.93 8.18
CA TRP A 180 -2.45 8.29 9.21
C TRP A 180 -2.50 6.76 9.06
N LEU A 181 -2.45 6.24 7.83
CA LEU A 181 -2.58 4.81 7.52
C LEU A 181 -1.23 4.10 7.52
N VAL A 182 -0.25 4.65 6.82
CA VAL A 182 1.02 3.97 6.55
C VAL A 182 2.20 4.51 7.35
N GLY A 183 2.08 5.69 7.97
CA GLY A 183 3.13 6.35 8.74
C GLY A 183 4.13 7.13 7.87
N PRO A 184 5.35 7.36 8.41
CA PRO A 184 6.37 8.18 7.77
C PRO A 184 6.75 7.67 6.38
N SER A 185 6.66 8.57 5.40
CA SER A 185 6.96 8.28 4.01
C SER A 185 7.55 9.48 3.29
N GLU A 186 8.14 9.25 2.13
CA GLU A 186 8.73 10.28 1.29
C GLU A 186 8.62 9.91 -0.18
N VAL A 187 8.60 10.95 -1.05
CA VAL A 187 8.65 10.74 -2.51
C VAL A 187 10.07 10.39 -2.91
N VAL A 188 10.21 9.35 -3.71
CA VAL A 188 11.50 8.89 -4.25
C VAL A 188 11.49 8.86 -5.77
N GLU A 189 12.68 8.99 -6.36
CA GLU A 189 12.87 8.80 -7.78
C GLU A 189 12.92 7.31 -8.10
N VAL A 190 12.14 6.89 -9.09
CA VAL A 190 12.11 5.54 -9.63
C VAL A 190 12.30 5.57 -11.14
N GLU A 191 12.71 4.45 -11.71
CA GLU A 191 12.85 4.31 -13.16
C GLU A 191 11.76 3.35 -13.68
N ILE A 192 10.95 3.85 -14.62
CA ILE A 192 9.91 3.08 -15.30
C ILE A 192 10.17 3.19 -16.81
N ASP A 193 10.32 2.04 -17.46
CA ASP A 193 10.60 1.95 -18.91
C ASP A 193 11.79 2.81 -19.35
N GLY A 194 12.85 2.89 -18.55
CA GLY A 194 14.05 3.68 -18.81
C GLY A 194 13.90 5.19 -18.53
N VAL A 195 12.75 5.62 -17.99
CA VAL A 195 12.49 7.03 -17.67
C VAL A 195 12.51 7.25 -16.16
N LYS A 196 13.38 8.13 -15.69
CA LYS A 196 13.42 8.57 -14.30
C LYS A 196 12.29 9.52 -13.99
N GLN A 197 11.58 9.25 -12.89
CA GLN A 197 10.44 10.06 -12.44
C GLN A 197 10.24 9.97 -10.93
N LYS A 198 9.67 11.03 -10.34
CA LYS A 198 9.38 11.11 -8.90
C LYS A 198 8.00 10.54 -8.58
N SER A 199 7.74 9.32 -9.04
CA SER A 199 6.48 8.62 -8.88
C SER A 199 6.55 7.45 -7.88
N GLY A 200 7.69 7.29 -7.20
CA GLY A 200 7.85 6.39 -6.07
C GLY A 200 7.45 7.04 -4.76
N VAL A 201 6.89 6.25 -3.83
CA VAL A 201 6.70 6.61 -2.43
C VAL A 201 7.37 5.55 -1.58
N HIS A 202 8.38 5.93 -0.82
CA HIS A 202 9.03 5.05 0.14
C HIS A 202 8.41 5.25 1.53
N ILE A 203 7.69 4.24 2.01
CA ILE A 203 7.17 4.15 3.38
C ILE A 203 8.29 3.57 4.23
N LYS A 204 8.87 4.38 5.13
CA LYS A 204 10.07 4.03 5.90
C LYS A 204 9.85 2.86 6.85
N LYS A 205 8.69 2.81 7.51
CA LYS A 205 8.23 1.70 8.34
C LYS A 205 6.71 1.74 8.38
N CYS A 206 6.07 0.76 7.77
CA CYS A 206 4.63 0.75 7.59
C CYS A 206 3.88 0.60 8.91
N ARG A 207 3.13 1.63 9.31
CA ARG A 207 2.31 1.64 10.51
C ARG A 207 1.31 0.49 10.55
N TYR A 208 0.70 0.16 9.40
CA TYR A 208 -0.27 -0.92 9.31
C TYR A 208 0.38 -2.29 9.50
N LEU A 209 1.55 -2.53 8.90
CA LEU A 209 2.29 -3.76 9.07
C LEU A 209 2.85 -3.90 10.50
N GLU A 210 3.41 -2.82 11.06
CA GLU A 210 3.91 -2.77 12.44
C GLU A 210 2.82 -3.11 13.47
N ASN A 211 1.60 -2.55 13.31
CA ASN A 211 0.52 -2.76 14.26
C ASN A 211 -0.24 -4.07 14.03
N SER A 212 -0.32 -4.55 12.80
CA SER A 212 -1.00 -5.81 12.51
C SER A 212 -0.11 -7.02 12.77
N GLY A 213 1.20 -6.91 12.54
CA GLY A 213 2.14 -8.03 12.61
C GLY A 213 1.78 -9.18 11.67
N CYS A 214 1.08 -8.91 10.57
CA CYS A 214 0.48 -9.96 9.75
C CYS A 214 0.70 -9.73 8.25
N VAL A 215 1.42 -10.66 7.63
CA VAL A 215 1.64 -10.69 6.17
C VAL A 215 0.30 -10.72 5.41
N GLY A 216 -0.63 -11.58 5.84
CA GLY A 216 -1.95 -11.68 5.19
C GLY A 216 -2.74 -10.37 5.25
N MET A 217 -2.66 -9.61 6.35
CA MET A 217 -3.29 -8.28 6.43
C MET A 217 -2.62 -7.29 5.48
N CYS A 218 -1.30 -7.25 5.45
CA CYS A 218 -0.57 -6.41 4.51
C CYS A 218 -0.97 -6.71 3.06
N VAL A 219 -0.98 -7.99 2.67
CA VAL A 219 -1.22 -8.39 1.28
C VAL A 219 -2.69 -8.28 0.90
N ASN A 220 -3.60 -8.89 1.68
CA ASN A 220 -5.01 -9.02 1.30
C ASN A 220 -5.86 -7.79 1.61
N MET A 221 -5.47 -7.00 2.64
CA MET A 221 -6.26 -5.87 3.09
C MET A 221 -5.66 -4.51 2.66
N CYS A 222 -4.39 -4.50 2.18
CA CYS A 222 -3.73 -3.29 1.76
C CYS A 222 -3.18 -3.41 0.33
N LYS A 223 -2.11 -4.21 0.09
CA LYS A 223 -1.39 -4.25 -1.18
C LYS A 223 -2.34 -4.54 -2.36
N ILE A 224 -2.91 -5.74 -2.41
CA ILE A 224 -3.67 -6.19 -3.58
C ILE A 224 -4.90 -5.31 -3.86
N PRO A 225 -5.79 -5.02 -2.88
CA PRO A 225 -6.94 -4.19 -3.17
C PRO A 225 -6.59 -2.74 -3.54
N THR A 226 -5.48 -2.20 -3.04
CA THR A 226 -5.01 -0.86 -3.41
C THR A 226 -4.46 -0.84 -4.83
N GLN A 227 -3.64 -1.82 -5.21
CA GLN A 227 -3.15 -1.98 -6.58
C GLN A 227 -4.31 -2.14 -7.57
N ASP A 228 -5.26 -3.02 -7.26
CA ASP A 228 -6.46 -3.25 -8.09
C ASP A 228 -7.28 -1.96 -8.24
N PHE A 229 -7.52 -1.26 -7.15
CA PHE A 229 -8.28 -0.02 -7.13
C PHE A 229 -7.65 1.07 -8.02
N PHE A 230 -6.35 1.33 -7.88
CA PHE A 230 -5.68 2.33 -8.70
C PHE A 230 -5.60 1.91 -10.16
N THR A 231 -5.27 0.65 -10.43
CA THR A 231 -5.13 0.14 -11.80
C THR A 231 -6.47 0.09 -12.52
N ASN A 232 -7.49 -0.52 -11.91
CA ASN A 232 -8.74 -0.83 -12.58
C ASN A 232 -9.81 0.25 -12.42
N GLU A 233 -9.88 0.95 -11.27
CA GLU A 233 -10.88 2.00 -11.07
C GLU A 233 -10.37 3.37 -11.50
N PHE A 234 -9.14 3.71 -11.15
CA PHE A 234 -8.55 5.00 -11.51
C PHE A 234 -7.80 4.99 -12.85
N GLY A 235 -7.47 3.81 -13.39
CA GLY A 235 -6.73 3.69 -14.65
C GLY A 235 -5.27 4.17 -14.55
N LEU A 236 -4.74 4.30 -13.34
CA LEU A 236 -3.35 4.62 -13.06
C LEU A 236 -2.69 3.41 -12.41
N PRO A 237 -1.85 2.64 -13.12
CA PRO A 237 -1.19 1.48 -12.56
C PRO A 237 -0.40 1.83 -11.28
N LEU A 238 -0.44 0.93 -10.31
CA LEU A 238 0.29 1.05 -9.05
C LEU A 238 0.85 -0.30 -8.64
N THR A 239 2.16 -0.36 -8.42
CA THR A 239 2.83 -1.51 -7.80
C THR A 239 3.22 -1.16 -6.37
N MET A 240 3.04 -2.10 -5.44
CA MET A 240 3.45 -1.97 -4.04
C MET A 240 4.38 -3.12 -3.67
N ASN A 241 5.55 -2.79 -3.11
CA ASN A 241 6.60 -3.74 -2.76
C ASN A 241 6.88 -3.67 -1.25
N PRO A 242 6.12 -4.40 -0.41
CA PRO A 242 6.40 -4.47 1.02
C PRO A 242 7.68 -5.27 1.29
N ASN A 243 8.51 -4.76 2.16
CA ASN A 243 9.65 -5.47 2.73
C ASN A 243 9.31 -5.89 4.15
N PHE A 244 9.26 -7.19 4.40
CA PHE A 244 8.87 -7.75 5.70
C PHE A 244 10.03 -7.87 6.68
N GLU A 245 11.28 -7.62 6.25
CA GLU A 245 12.45 -7.62 7.12
C GLU A 245 12.56 -6.31 7.92
N ASP A 246 12.30 -5.17 7.26
CA ASP A 246 12.40 -3.84 7.88
C ASP A 246 11.04 -3.12 8.00
N MET A 247 9.96 -3.80 7.60
CA MET A 247 8.59 -3.26 7.58
C MET A 247 8.41 -2.04 6.66
N SER A 248 9.35 -1.77 5.76
CA SER A 248 9.19 -0.72 4.76
C SER A 248 8.26 -1.16 3.61
N CYS A 249 7.82 -0.21 2.81
CA CYS A 249 7.09 -0.51 1.58
C CYS A 249 7.39 0.56 0.53
N GLU A 250 7.62 0.13 -0.69
CA GLU A 250 7.75 1.02 -1.83
C GLU A 250 6.49 0.97 -2.69
N MET A 251 5.90 2.12 -2.98
CA MET A 251 4.78 2.28 -3.90
C MET A 251 5.29 2.94 -5.17
N VAL A 252 4.99 2.38 -6.35
CA VAL A 252 5.45 2.90 -7.65
C VAL A 252 4.25 3.16 -8.54
N TYR A 253 3.87 4.43 -8.65
CA TYR A 253 2.78 4.86 -9.53
C TYR A 253 3.23 4.89 -11.00
N GLY A 254 2.40 4.34 -11.88
CA GLY A 254 2.71 4.17 -13.31
C GLY A 254 3.29 2.79 -13.65
N GLN A 255 3.65 1.98 -12.66
CA GLN A 255 4.14 0.62 -12.87
C GLN A 255 3.00 -0.39 -12.73
N VAL A 256 2.85 -1.25 -13.75
CA VAL A 256 1.86 -2.33 -13.72
C VAL A 256 2.30 -3.42 -12.73
N PRO A 257 1.45 -3.79 -11.76
CA PRO A 257 1.79 -4.85 -10.82
C PRO A 257 1.85 -6.22 -11.51
N PRO A 258 2.75 -7.11 -11.07
CA PRO A 258 2.79 -8.47 -11.57
C PRO A 258 1.52 -9.24 -11.18
N PRO A 259 1.16 -10.32 -11.89
CA PRO A 259 0.15 -11.27 -11.44
C PRO A 259 0.51 -11.81 -10.04
N PHE A 260 -0.52 -12.12 -9.23
CA PHE A 260 -0.28 -12.51 -7.82
C PHE A 260 0.68 -13.72 -7.70
N GLU A 261 0.57 -14.68 -8.60
CA GLU A 261 1.37 -15.91 -8.59
C GLU A 261 2.86 -15.65 -8.87
N GLU A 262 3.17 -14.57 -9.56
CA GLU A 262 4.52 -14.11 -9.89
C GLU A 262 5.06 -13.09 -8.87
N ASP A 263 4.17 -12.53 -8.04
CA ASP A 263 4.54 -11.55 -7.02
C ASP A 263 5.31 -12.24 -5.88
N PRO A 264 6.48 -11.74 -5.47
CA PRO A 264 7.25 -12.32 -4.36
C PRO A 264 6.46 -12.50 -3.07
N VAL A 265 5.45 -11.65 -2.82
CA VAL A 265 4.61 -11.75 -1.61
C VAL A 265 3.76 -13.01 -1.56
N ALA A 266 3.47 -13.65 -2.70
CA ALA A 266 2.67 -14.88 -2.74
C ALA A 266 3.30 -16.05 -1.96
N LYS A 267 4.63 -16.02 -1.83
CA LYS A 267 5.43 -17.03 -1.13
C LYS A 267 5.98 -16.55 0.21
N GLN A 268 5.50 -15.39 0.70
CA GLN A 268 5.99 -14.80 1.95
C GLN A 268 5.54 -15.65 3.16
N PRO A 269 6.48 -16.08 4.03
CA PRO A 269 6.13 -16.74 5.29
C PRO A 269 5.49 -15.76 6.28
N CYS A 270 4.86 -16.31 7.32
CA CYS A 270 4.42 -15.48 8.45
C CYS A 270 5.62 -14.81 9.14
N LEU A 271 5.36 -13.64 9.75
CA LEU A 271 6.31 -12.99 10.66
C LEU A 271 6.35 -13.81 11.97
N ALA A 272 7.29 -14.75 12.06
CA ALA A 272 7.33 -15.79 13.10
C ALA A 272 7.30 -15.23 14.53
N ASP A 273 8.02 -14.12 14.77
CA ASP A 273 8.16 -13.50 16.08
C ASP A 273 6.95 -12.64 16.50
N ILE A 274 6.07 -12.29 15.57
CA ILE A 274 4.99 -11.34 15.81
C ILE A 274 3.62 -11.95 15.55
N CYS A 275 3.51 -12.84 14.57
CA CYS A 275 2.24 -13.43 14.16
C CYS A 275 1.77 -14.52 15.13
N THR A 276 0.67 -14.27 15.84
CA THR A 276 0.09 -15.21 16.82
C THR A 276 -0.45 -16.51 16.23
N ILE A 277 -0.63 -16.56 14.92
CA ILE A 277 -1.12 -17.75 14.17
C ILE A 277 -0.05 -18.30 13.22
N ALA A 278 1.20 -17.88 13.39
CA ALA A 278 2.31 -18.39 12.58
C ALA A 278 2.42 -19.91 12.76
N ASN A 279 2.55 -20.61 11.63
CA ASN A 279 2.92 -22.02 11.64
C ASN A 279 4.40 -22.12 11.25
N PRO A 280 5.31 -22.46 12.17
CA PRO A 280 6.74 -22.57 11.87
C PRO A 280 7.08 -23.61 10.80
N SER A 281 6.18 -24.57 10.57
CA SER A 281 6.36 -25.63 9.57
C SER A 281 5.89 -25.20 8.18
N SER A 282 5.26 -24.02 8.04
CA SER A 282 4.75 -23.54 6.76
C SER A 282 5.77 -22.61 6.10
N SER A 283 6.14 -22.90 4.84
CA SER A 283 7.01 -22.05 4.04
C SER A 283 6.34 -20.74 3.60
N PHE A 284 5.03 -20.58 3.78
CA PHE A 284 4.28 -19.37 3.42
C PHE A 284 3.10 -19.10 4.35
N CYS A 285 2.64 -17.85 4.35
CA CYS A 285 1.50 -17.43 5.18
C CYS A 285 0.21 -18.13 4.72
N PRO A 286 -0.50 -18.88 5.60
CA PRO A 286 -1.73 -19.58 5.23
C PRO A 286 -2.84 -18.66 4.70
N LYS A 287 -2.84 -17.40 5.07
CA LYS A 287 -3.82 -16.40 4.62
C LYS A 287 -3.64 -15.96 3.17
N LEU A 288 -2.52 -16.29 2.55
CA LEU A 288 -2.26 -16.00 1.14
C LEU A 288 -2.78 -17.10 0.20
N GLN A 289 -3.11 -18.26 0.74
CA GLN A 289 -3.54 -19.45 -0.02
C GLN A 289 -5.05 -19.70 0.02
N ALA A 290 -5.74 -19.17 1.01
CA ALA A 290 -7.16 -19.43 1.25
C ALA A 290 -8.10 -18.55 0.40
#